data_2a9923dd9ac263cc1088e0d75bdcc336
#
_entry.id   2a9923dd9ac263cc1088e0d75bdcc336
#
_cell.length_a   1.000
_cell.length_b   1.000
_cell.length_c   1.000
_cell.angle_alpha   90.00
_cell.angle_beta   90.00
_cell.angle_gamma   90.00
#
_symmetry.space_group_name_H-M   'P 1'
#
loop_
_entity.id
_entity.type
_entity.pdbx_description
1 polymer ?
#
loop_
_entity_poly.entity_id
_entity_poly.type
_entity_poly.pdbx_seq_one_letter_code
_entity_poly.pdbx_strand_id
1 'polypeptide(L)'
;PENWQEVVPEAEVVAQSVNLVGSHFLISYLKDAQSVVKVYGLDGGWIRDVEFPGIGSASGFAGRPDDPETFYSFQNFTTPSTIFQYNAETGKSQVFKQAEVAFDPSQFETRQVFYESKDGTRVPMFITVKKGLKLDGNRPTLLYGYGGFDISITPRFSVCLLYTSPSPRDVIQCRF
;
A
#
# COMPACT_ATOMS: atom_id res chain seq x y z
N PRO A 1 -33.86 -0.68 -6.30
CA PRO A 1 -33.25 0.37 -5.46
C PRO A 1 -34.03 0.64 -4.19
N GLU A 2 -35.38 0.52 -4.23
CA GLU A 2 -36.28 0.86 -3.09
C GLU A 2 -36.05 0.01 -1.83
N ASN A 3 -35.42 -1.15 -1.96
CA ASN A 3 -35.14 -2.09 -0.87
C ASN A 3 -33.64 -2.18 -0.53
N TRP A 4 -32.80 -1.30 -1.09
CA TRP A 4 -31.38 -1.28 -0.76
C TRP A 4 -31.18 -0.61 0.60
N GLN A 5 -30.36 -1.28 1.42
CA GLN A 5 -29.96 -0.76 2.72
C GLN A 5 -28.45 -0.49 2.66
N GLU A 6 -28.07 0.69 3.09
CA GLU A 6 -26.65 1.02 3.30
C GLU A 6 -26.12 0.20 4.48
N VAL A 7 -25.07 -0.58 4.24
CA VAL A 7 -24.43 -1.42 5.26
C VAL A 7 -23.20 -0.75 5.80
N VAL A 8 -22.34 -0.21 4.92
CA VAL A 8 -21.14 0.53 5.32
C VAL A 8 -21.26 1.93 4.73
N PRO A 9 -21.19 3.00 5.55
CA PRO A 9 -21.36 4.36 5.07
C PRO A 9 -20.22 4.79 4.17
N GLU A 10 -20.49 5.81 3.35
CA GLU A 10 -19.48 6.46 2.50
C GLU A 10 -18.29 6.94 3.34
N ALA A 11 -17.09 6.79 2.81
CA ALA A 11 -15.85 7.22 3.43
C ALA A 11 -15.17 8.31 2.57
N GLU A 12 -14.38 9.18 3.19
CA GLU A 12 -13.57 10.20 2.50
C GLU A 12 -12.46 9.59 1.61
N VAL A 13 -12.23 8.29 1.72
CA VAL A 13 -11.19 7.56 0.99
C VAL A 13 -11.81 6.65 -0.06
N VAL A 14 -11.12 6.50 -1.19
CA VAL A 14 -11.63 5.72 -2.33
C VAL A 14 -11.62 4.22 -2.02
N ALA A 15 -12.81 3.59 -2.05
CA ALA A 15 -12.92 2.14 -1.95
C ALA A 15 -12.46 1.49 -3.28
N GLN A 16 -11.53 0.55 -3.17
CA GLN A 16 -10.96 -0.17 -4.30
C GLN A 16 -11.66 -1.51 -4.52
N SER A 17 -11.97 -2.22 -3.45
CA SER A 17 -12.64 -3.52 -3.50
C SER A 17 -13.36 -3.84 -2.20
N VAL A 18 -14.38 -4.67 -2.31
CA VAL A 18 -15.14 -5.24 -1.18
C VAL A 18 -15.14 -6.75 -1.33
N ASN A 19 -14.77 -7.48 -0.28
CA ASN A 19 -14.80 -8.93 -0.24
C ASN A 19 -15.55 -9.38 1.02
N LEU A 20 -16.29 -10.48 0.90
CA LEU A 20 -16.95 -11.14 2.03
C LEU A 20 -16.20 -12.42 2.37
N VAL A 21 -15.61 -12.47 3.57
CA VAL A 21 -14.74 -13.56 4.05
C VAL A 21 -15.11 -13.89 5.49
N GLY A 22 -15.48 -15.15 5.78
CA GLY A 22 -15.80 -15.59 7.13
C GLY A 22 -16.83 -14.69 7.83
N SER A 23 -17.92 -14.33 7.15
CA SER A 23 -18.95 -13.44 7.67
C SER A 23 -18.46 -12.00 8.00
N HIS A 24 -17.36 -11.56 7.38
CA HIS A 24 -16.82 -10.22 7.53
C HIS A 24 -16.65 -9.54 6.16
N PHE A 25 -16.98 -8.25 6.08
CA PHE A 25 -16.60 -7.44 4.93
C PHE A 25 -15.17 -6.95 5.10
N LEU A 26 -14.31 -7.28 4.14
CA LEU A 26 -12.96 -6.74 4.01
C LEU A 26 -12.99 -5.69 2.89
N ILE A 27 -12.88 -4.42 3.26
CA ILE A 27 -12.94 -3.31 2.31
C ILE A 27 -11.56 -2.70 2.17
N SER A 28 -11.03 -2.77 0.95
CA SER A 28 -9.74 -2.17 0.61
C SER A 28 -9.94 -0.74 0.14
N TYR A 29 -9.18 0.17 0.70
CA TYR A 29 -9.17 1.59 0.38
C TYR A 29 -7.79 2.03 -0.09
N LEU A 30 -7.76 3.07 -0.92
CA LEU A 30 -6.55 3.83 -1.23
C LEU A 30 -6.57 5.14 -0.43
N LYS A 31 -5.63 5.29 0.49
CA LYS A 31 -5.47 6.49 1.31
C LYS A 31 -4.07 7.04 1.16
N ASP A 32 -3.93 8.28 0.69
CA ASP A 32 -2.63 8.93 0.51
C ASP A 32 -1.63 8.05 -0.28
N ALA A 33 -2.10 7.41 -1.35
CA ALA A 33 -1.35 6.50 -2.21
C ALA A 33 -0.80 5.23 -1.52
N GLN A 34 -1.40 4.78 -0.43
CA GLN A 34 -1.11 3.50 0.23
C GLN A 34 -2.39 2.72 0.50
N SER A 35 -2.25 1.40 0.65
CA SER A 35 -3.39 0.53 0.95
C SER A 35 -3.77 0.59 2.42
N VAL A 36 -5.08 0.70 2.67
CA VAL A 36 -5.70 0.50 3.98
C VAL A 36 -6.81 -0.52 3.79
N VAL A 37 -6.88 -1.52 4.65
CA VAL A 37 -7.97 -2.52 4.60
C VAL A 37 -8.68 -2.54 5.93
N LYS A 38 -9.99 -2.35 5.89
CA LYS A 38 -10.85 -2.32 7.06
C LYS A 38 -11.75 -3.54 7.08
N VAL A 39 -11.96 -4.08 8.26
CA VAL A 39 -12.83 -5.23 8.52
C VAL A 39 -14.08 -4.74 9.20
N TYR A 40 -15.24 -5.10 8.64
CA TYR A 40 -16.56 -4.78 9.16
C TYR A 40 -17.37 -6.05 9.40
N GLY A 41 -18.28 -6.00 10.35
CA GLY A 41 -19.32 -7.01 10.53
C GLY A 41 -20.37 -6.97 9.43
N LEU A 42 -21.24 -7.97 9.40
CA LEU A 42 -22.39 -8.02 8.47
C LEU A 42 -23.41 -6.89 8.75
N ASP A 43 -23.40 -6.35 9.95
CA ASP A 43 -24.21 -5.19 10.37
C ASP A 43 -23.58 -3.84 9.93
N GLY A 44 -22.40 -3.87 9.29
CA GLY A 44 -21.67 -2.68 8.89
C GLY A 44 -20.84 -2.04 10.01
N GLY A 45 -20.83 -2.62 11.20
CA GLY A 45 -19.99 -2.15 12.30
C GLY A 45 -18.50 -2.35 12.00
N TRP A 46 -17.68 -1.28 12.14
CA TRP A 46 -16.23 -1.38 12.04
C TRP A 46 -15.67 -2.23 13.19
N ILE A 47 -14.81 -3.19 12.85
CA ILE A 47 -14.20 -4.10 13.84
C ILE A 47 -12.74 -3.74 14.05
N ARG A 48 -11.96 -3.62 12.97
CA ARG A 48 -10.51 -3.34 13.00
C ARG A 48 -9.98 -2.96 11.63
N ASP A 49 -8.77 -2.45 11.60
CA ASP A 49 -7.97 -2.35 10.38
C ASP A 49 -7.06 -3.58 10.28
N VAL A 50 -6.73 -4.01 9.06
CA VAL A 50 -5.72 -5.06 8.84
C VAL A 50 -4.35 -4.44 9.06
N GLU A 51 -3.56 -5.02 9.96
CA GLU A 51 -2.20 -4.57 10.24
C GLU A 51 -1.24 -5.05 9.16
N PHE A 52 -0.56 -4.12 8.51
CA PHE A 52 0.48 -4.37 7.53
C PHE A 52 1.88 -4.18 8.13
N PRO A 53 2.93 -4.79 7.53
CA PRO A 53 4.31 -4.63 8.00
C PRO A 53 4.85 -3.20 7.89
N GLY A 54 4.09 -2.28 7.34
CA GLY A 54 4.44 -0.86 7.19
C GLY A 54 3.69 -0.20 6.04
N ILE A 55 4.18 0.97 5.61
CA ILE A 55 3.65 1.68 4.44
C ILE A 55 3.84 0.82 3.20
N GLY A 56 2.77 0.53 2.46
CA GLY A 56 2.84 -0.35 1.31
C GLY A 56 1.57 -0.46 0.50
N SER A 57 1.61 -1.36 -0.45
CA SER A 57 0.48 -1.75 -1.28
C SER A 57 0.07 -3.18 -0.97
N ALA A 58 -1.21 -3.37 -0.68
CA ALA A 58 -1.81 -4.68 -0.47
C ALA A 58 -2.89 -4.95 -1.51
N SER A 59 -3.03 -6.22 -1.91
CA SER A 59 -4.08 -6.67 -2.82
C SER A 59 -4.45 -8.12 -2.56
N GLY A 60 -5.66 -8.51 -2.94
CA GLY A 60 -6.19 -9.85 -2.68
C GLY A 60 -7.39 -9.79 -1.76
N PHE A 61 -7.36 -10.54 -0.66
CA PHE A 61 -8.46 -10.67 0.31
C PHE A 61 -9.72 -11.34 -0.26
N ALA A 62 -9.63 -11.97 -1.41
CA ALA A 62 -10.73 -12.78 -1.91
C ALA A 62 -10.86 -14.07 -1.09
N GLY A 63 -12.07 -14.46 -0.77
CA GLY A 63 -12.33 -15.63 0.05
C GLY A 63 -13.77 -16.10 -0.04
N ARG A 64 -14.18 -16.91 0.91
CA ARG A 64 -15.51 -17.49 0.99
C ARG A 64 -16.26 -16.96 2.22
N PRO A 65 -17.57 -16.74 2.14
CA PRO A 65 -18.36 -16.27 3.28
C PRO A 65 -18.38 -17.22 4.47
N ASP A 66 -18.16 -18.51 4.22
CA ASP A 66 -18.20 -19.59 5.21
C ASP A 66 -16.79 -20.00 5.72
N ASP A 67 -15.73 -19.35 5.23
CA ASP A 67 -14.34 -19.63 5.60
C ASP A 67 -13.65 -18.33 6.01
N PRO A 68 -13.15 -18.20 7.25
CA PRO A 68 -12.48 -16.99 7.71
C PRO A 68 -11.08 -16.80 7.14
N GLU A 69 -10.54 -17.78 6.41
CA GLU A 69 -9.20 -17.72 5.86
C GLU A 69 -9.19 -17.06 4.48
N THR A 70 -8.24 -16.16 4.29
CA THR A 70 -7.97 -15.53 3.00
C THR A 70 -6.47 -15.24 2.84
N PHE A 71 -6.08 -14.88 1.62
CA PHE A 71 -4.71 -14.52 1.30
C PHE A 71 -4.65 -13.13 0.69
N TYR A 72 -3.57 -12.41 1.02
CA TYR A 72 -3.26 -11.15 0.38
C TYR A 72 -1.77 -11.05 0.06
N SER A 73 -1.43 -10.29 -0.95
CA SER A 73 -0.06 -9.90 -1.23
C SER A 73 0.21 -8.51 -0.66
N PHE A 74 1.38 -8.33 -0.09
CA PHE A 74 1.87 -7.04 0.36
C PHE A 74 3.27 -6.77 -0.19
N GLN A 75 3.52 -5.54 -0.61
CA GLN A 75 4.83 -5.07 -1.03
C GLN A 75 5.01 -3.60 -0.69
N ASN A 76 6.27 -3.19 -0.61
CA ASN A 76 6.63 -1.77 -0.54
C ASN A 76 7.95 -1.52 -1.28
N PHE A 77 8.56 -0.34 -1.14
CA PHE A 77 9.78 -0.01 -1.87
C PHE A 77 10.98 -0.89 -1.47
N THR A 78 10.98 -1.47 -0.28
CA THR A 78 12.09 -2.26 0.28
C THR A 78 11.75 -3.72 0.53
N THR A 79 10.47 -4.08 0.46
CA THR A 79 9.99 -5.45 0.70
C THR A 79 9.40 -6.02 -0.58
N PRO A 80 9.94 -7.15 -1.09
CA PRO A 80 9.38 -7.83 -2.25
C PRO A 80 7.96 -8.31 -1.96
N SER A 81 7.21 -8.57 -3.03
CA SER A 81 5.85 -9.10 -2.92
C SER A 81 5.84 -10.35 -2.06
N THR A 82 5.18 -10.26 -0.92
CA THR A 82 5.06 -11.30 0.09
C THR A 82 3.60 -11.69 0.21
N ILE A 83 3.29 -12.98 0.17
CA ILE A 83 1.94 -13.49 0.36
C ILE A 83 1.74 -13.78 1.85
N PHE A 84 0.67 -13.24 2.38
CA PHE A 84 0.22 -13.45 3.75
C PHE A 84 -1.07 -14.26 3.74
N GLN A 85 -1.19 -15.17 4.68
CA GLN A 85 -2.42 -15.79 5.09
C GLN A 85 -3.03 -14.95 6.19
N TYR A 86 -4.30 -14.60 6.07
CA TYR A 86 -5.04 -13.77 7.01
C TYR A 86 -6.29 -14.50 7.48
N ASN A 87 -6.57 -14.41 8.76
CA ASN A 87 -7.81 -14.94 9.33
C ASN A 87 -8.70 -13.76 9.74
N ALA A 88 -9.88 -13.66 9.10
CA ALA A 88 -10.80 -12.53 9.28
C ALA A 88 -11.44 -12.48 10.67
N GLU A 89 -11.61 -13.62 11.35
CA GLU A 89 -12.17 -13.67 12.71
C GLU A 89 -11.15 -13.17 13.75
N THR A 90 -9.91 -13.69 13.67
CA THR A 90 -8.88 -13.38 14.68
C THR A 90 -8.08 -12.13 14.38
N GLY A 91 -8.10 -11.65 13.12
CA GLY A 91 -7.31 -10.52 12.64
C GLY A 91 -5.81 -10.81 12.48
N LYS A 92 -5.40 -12.07 12.56
CA LYS A 92 -4.00 -12.46 12.49
C LYS A 92 -3.53 -12.66 11.06
N SER A 93 -2.37 -12.08 10.75
CA SER A 93 -1.62 -12.34 9.52
C SER A 93 -0.38 -13.16 9.81
N GLN A 94 -0.05 -14.08 8.91
CA GLN A 94 1.23 -14.79 8.92
C GLN A 94 1.79 -14.89 7.51
N VAL A 95 3.13 -14.86 7.39
CA VAL A 95 3.78 -15.03 6.09
C VAL A 95 3.52 -16.44 5.58
N PHE A 96 2.92 -16.53 4.40
CA PHE A 96 2.69 -17.77 3.70
C PHE A 96 3.82 -18.06 2.70
N LYS A 97 4.17 -17.05 1.89
CA LYS A 97 5.25 -17.18 0.91
C LYS A 97 5.90 -15.83 0.65
N GLN A 98 7.21 -15.81 0.63
CA GLN A 98 8.02 -14.62 0.33
C GLN A 98 9.05 -14.95 -0.74
N ALA A 99 9.29 -14.02 -1.66
CA ALA A 99 10.36 -14.17 -2.64
C ALA A 99 11.73 -14.02 -1.95
N GLU A 100 12.63 -14.92 -2.26
CA GLU A 100 14.03 -14.80 -1.86
C GLU A 100 14.73 -13.80 -2.78
N VAL A 101 15.27 -12.76 -2.20
CA VAL A 101 16.04 -11.74 -2.92
C VAL A 101 17.35 -11.47 -2.17
N ALA A 102 18.42 -11.27 -2.91
CA ALA A 102 19.73 -10.93 -2.34
C ALA A 102 19.77 -9.43 -1.93
N PHE A 103 18.82 -9.01 -1.10
CA PHE A 103 18.63 -7.65 -0.64
C PHE A 103 18.19 -7.65 0.82
N ASP A 104 18.84 -6.87 1.65
CA ASP A 104 18.49 -6.72 3.06
C ASP A 104 17.63 -5.47 3.26
N PRO A 105 16.29 -5.61 3.43
CA PRO A 105 15.39 -4.49 3.63
C PRO A 105 15.63 -3.75 4.95
N SER A 106 16.27 -4.40 5.93
CA SER A 106 16.48 -3.82 7.26
C SER A 106 17.42 -2.61 7.26
N GLN A 107 18.23 -2.46 6.20
CA GLN A 107 19.16 -1.34 6.02
C GLN A 107 18.46 -0.06 5.51
N PHE A 108 17.20 -0.14 5.14
CA PHE A 108 16.46 0.97 4.54
C PHE A 108 15.27 1.37 5.40
N GLU A 109 14.83 2.59 5.19
CA GLU A 109 13.59 3.11 5.74
C GLU A 109 12.80 3.84 4.67
N THR A 110 11.48 3.73 4.75
CA THR A 110 10.54 4.47 3.93
C THR A 110 9.67 5.32 4.83
N ARG A 111 9.54 6.60 4.49
CA ARG A 111 8.63 7.51 5.18
C ARG A 111 7.74 8.21 4.17
N GLN A 112 6.53 8.51 4.57
CA GLN A 112 5.62 9.36 3.83
C GLN A 112 5.75 10.79 4.35
N VAL A 113 5.87 11.73 3.43
CA VAL A 113 5.84 13.17 3.69
C VAL A 113 4.78 13.80 2.80
N PHE A 114 4.41 15.02 3.13
CA PHE A 114 3.46 15.79 2.31
C PHE A 114 4.10 17.12 1.95
N TYR A 115 3.85 17.57 0.74
CA TYR A 115 4.19 18.91 0.29
C TYR A 115 2.97 19.58 -0.33
N GLU A 116 3.00 20.88 -0.41
CA GLU A 116 1.96 21.66 -1.07
C GLU A 116 2.35 21.95 -2.51
N SER A 117 1.44 21.69 -3.43
CA SER A 117 1.52 22.09 -4.82
C SER A 117 1.29 23.62 -4.95
N LYS A 118 1.54 24.19 -6.13
CA LYS A 118 1.35 25.64 -6.39
C LYS A 118 -0.08 26.14 -6.16
N ASP A 119 -1.05 25.25 -6.28
CA ASP A 119 -2.48 25.51 -6.05
C ASP A 119 -2.93 25.24 -4.61
N GLY A 120 -2.00 24.94 -3.70
CA GLY A 120 -2.28 24.60 -2.31
C GLY A 120 -2.68 23.14 -2.07
N THR A 121 -2.74 22.32 -3.10
CA THR A 121 -3.06 20.89 -2.95
C THR A 121 -1.98 20.17 -2.17
N ARG A 122 -2.39 19.44 -1.12
CA ARG A 122 -1.50 18.61 -0.31
C ARG A 122 -1.23 17.28 -1.02
N VAL A 123 0.02 17.05 -1.40
CA VAL A 123 0.45 15.90 -2.19
C VAL A 123 1.30 14.94 -1.35
N PRO A 124 0.95 13.64 -1.28
CA PRO A 124 1.77 12.64 -0.61
C PRO A 124 3.02 12.31 -1.45
N MET A 125 4.14 12.13 -0.77
CA MET A 125 5.40 11.70 -1.36
C MET A 125 6.07 10.67 -0.46
N PHE A 126 6.62 9.61 -1.06
CA PHE A 126 7.39 8.61 -0.33
C PHE A 126 8.89 8.88 -0.51
N ILE A 127 9.62 8.82 0.59
CA ILE A 127 11.08 8.93 0.60
C ILE A 127 11.66 7.63 1.14
N THR A 128 12.44 6.93 0.30
CA THR A 128 13.13 5.70 0.69
C THR A 128 14.64 5.94 0.68
N VAL A 129 15.29 5.68 1.80
CA VAL A 129 16.74 5.93 1.99
C VAL A 129 17.36 4.83 2.86
N LYS A 130 18.70 4.71 2.81
CA LYS A 130 19.42 3.92 3.82
C LYS A 130 19.27 4.55 5.19
N LYS A 131 19.05 3.71 6.22
CA LYS A 131 18.97 4.17 7.61
C LYS A 131 20.23 4.95 8.00
N GLY A 132 20.01 6.05 8.71
CA GLY A 132 21.10 6.93 9.15
C GLY A 132 21.72 7.79 8.06
N LEU A 133 21.18 7.80 6.84
CA LEU A 133 21.69 8.66 5.76
C LEU A 133 21.39 10.13 6.09
N LYS A 134 22.44 10.97 6.07
CA LYS A 134 22.26 12.42 6.20
C LYS A 134 21.71 12.99 4.89
N LEU A 135 20.57 13.67 4.97
CA LEU A 135 19.93 14.36 3.85
C LEU A 135 20.49 15.78 3.74
N ASP A 136 21.66 15.92 3.11
CA ASP A 136 22.39 17.19 2.95
C ASP A 136 22.34 17.77 1.54
N GLY A 137 21.53 17.16 0.65
CA GLY A 137 21.41 17.60 -0.75
C GLY A 137 22.54 17.11 -1.67
N ASN A 138 23.57 16.45 -1.16
CA ASN A 138 24.74 16.03 -1.93
C ASN A 138 24.68 14.55 -2.37
N ARG A 139 23.47 14.01 -2.51
CA ARG A 139 23.28 12.60 -2.89
C ARG A 139 22.56 12.46 -4.21
N PRO A 140 22.96 11.54 -5.08
CA PRO A 140 22.16 11.16 -6.22
C PRO A 140 20.76 10.75 -5.75
N THR A 141 19.76 11.33 -6.36
CA THR A 141 18.35 11.12 -5.98
C THR A 141 17.53 10.83 -7.22
N LEU A 142 16.75 9.74 -7.20
CA LEU A 142 15.75 9.45 -8.22
C LEU A 142 14.41 10.02 -7.76
N LEU A 143 13.87 10.98 -8.51
CA LEU A 143 12.49 11.43 -8.36
C LEU A 143 11.65 10.74 -9.43
N TYR A 144 10.62 10.01 -8.99
CA TYR A 144 9.67 9.34 -9.87
C TYR A 144 8.25 9.76 -9.56
N GLY A 145 7.48 10.04 -10.59
CA GLY A 145 6.07 10.38 -10.49
C GLY A 145 5.35 10.16 -11.82
N TYR A 146 4.04 10.05 -11.75
CA TYR A 146 3.17 9.96 -12.91
C TYR A 146 1.92 10.80 -12.64
N GLY A 147 1.63 11.75 -13.52
CA GLY A 147 0.55 12.72 -13.35
C GLY A 147 -0.50 12.62 -14.46
N GLY A 148 -1.05 11.44 -14.70
CA GLY A 148 -2.05 11.26 -15.76
C GLY A 148 -3.03 10.14 -15.47
N PHE A 149 -4.20 10.21 -16.12
CA PHE A 149 -5.24 9.16 -16.12
C PHE A 149 -5.71 8.71 -14.73
N ASP A 150 -5.66 9.60 -13.73
CA ASP A 150 -6.06 9.32 -12.35
C ASP A 150 -5.32 8.12 -11.72
N ILE A 151 -4.08 7.87 -12.18
CA ILE A 151 -3.27 6.76 -11.68
C ILE A 151 -2.40 7.22 -10.52
N SER A 152 -2.67 6.71 -9.33
CA SER A 152 -1.83 6.91 -8.15
C SER A 152 -0.60 6.02 -8.20
N ILE A 153 0.58 6.60 -7.99
CA ILE A 153 1.81 5.82 -7.80
C ILE A 153 1.86 5.32 -6.37
N THR A 154 1.66 4.02 -6.21
CA THR A 154 1.68 3.34 -4.91
C THR A 154 3.03 2.67 -4.65
N PRO A 155 3.40 2.40 -3.37
CA PRO A 155 4.64 1.73 -3.03
C PRO A 155 4.76 0.36 -3.70
N ARG A 156 5.85 0.16 -4.47
CA ARG A 156 6.12 -1.07 -5.20
C ARG A 156 7.58 -1.45 -5.11
N PHE A 157 7.85 -2.74 -4.92
CA PHE A 157 9.20 -3.27 -4.93
C PHE A 157 9.75 -3.35 -6.36
N SER A 158 10.99 -2.90 -6.52
CA SER A 158 11.72 -3.06 -7.78
C SER A 158 13.20 -3.35 -7.50
N VAL A 159 13.62 -4.56 -7.85
CA VAL A 159 15.03 -4.96 -7.76
C VAL A 159 15.93 -4.03 -8.59
N CYS A 160 15.48 -3.64 -9.77
CA CYS A 160 16.24 -2.76 -10.66
C CYS A 160 16.56 -1.42 -10.01
N LEU A 161 15.63 -0.80 -9.30
CA LEU A 161 15.85 0.49 -8.63
C LEU A 161 16.84 0.39 -7.47
N LEU A 162 17.01 -0.79 -6.88
CA LEU A 162 17.90 -1.00 -5.75
C LEU A 162 19.33 -1.32 -6.18
N TYR A 163 19.53 -1.92 -7.35
CA TYR A 163 20.83 -2.36 -7.84
C TYR A 163 21.43 -1.47 -8.92
N THR A 164 20.63 -0.72 -9.64
CA THR A 164 21.13 0.19 -10.67
C THR A 164 21.29 1.58 -10.08
N SER A 165 22.53 2.09 -10.07
CA SER A 165 22.72 3.53 -10.01
C SER A 165 21.95 4.15 -11.17
N PRO A 166 21.17 5.22 -10.97
CA PRO A 166 20.49 5.86 -12.08
C PRO A 166 21.53 6.23 -13.13
N SER A 167 21.40 5.65 -14.32
CA SER A 167 22.19 6.07 -15.46
C SER A 167 21.88 7.55 -15.73
N PRO A 168 22.86 8.37 -16.13
CA PRO A 168 22.59 9.75 -16.55
C PRO A 168 21.55 9.87 -17.67
N ARG A 169 21.20 8.75 -18.32
CA ARG A 169 20.16 8.66 -19.35
C ARG A 169 18.76 8.42 -18.78
N ASP A 170 18.66 8.02 -17.51
CA ASP A 170 17.39 7.70 -16.83
C ASP A 170 16.86 8.87 -16.00
N VAL A 171 17.34 10.07 -16.24
CA VAL A 171 16.78 11.29 -15.67
C VAL A 171 15.41 11.49 -16.31
N ILE A 172 14.38 10.96 -15.68
CA ILE A 172 13.00 11.27 -16.03
C ILE A 172 12.77 12.71 -15.57
N GLN A 173 12.87 13.65 -16.51
CA GLN A 173 12.40 15.01 -16.29
C GLN A 173 10.87 14.97 -16.24
N CYS A 174 10.30 14.96 -15.04
CA CYS A 174 8.89 15.31 -14.87
C CYS A 174 8.74 16.78 -15.25
N ARG A 175 8.21 17.04 -16.43
CA ARG A 175 7.63 18.36 -16.73
C ARG A 175 6.22 18.37 -16.16
N PHE A 176 6.00 19.16 -15.13
CA PHE A 176 4.68 19.53 -14.65
C PHE A 176 4.10 20.62 -15.56
#